data_7319250aebbbb615ecf991e5a3a24aef
#
_entry.id   7319250aebbbb615ecf991e5a3a24aef
#
_cell.length_a   1.000
_cell.length_b   1.000
_cell.length_c   1.000
_cell.angle_alpha   90.00
_cell.angle_beta   90.00
_cell.angle_gamma   90.00
#
_symmetry.space_group_name_H-M   'P 1'
#
loop_
_entity.id
_entity.type
_entity.pdbx_description
1 polymer ?
#
loop_
_entity_poly.entity_id
_entity_poly.type
_entity_poly.pdbx_seq_one_letter_code
_entity_poly.pdbx_strand_id
1 'polypeptide(L)'
;PLLDSIGVYLIRRLAWNPQGDIAFASGLLSVICGVAGVVLLAALMLRVRFKLHDPHDPDEMKREGQARVLSAVTAGLFMLFNIPFWVLATRSLPGTFHLLMLMVAVWFFSEYQRTGKTGWLYSLGLLWGVGITEFPTFLIFTPLAVVLVVRAMLQRAEFSWPVLIRAGLLTLVGLCLY
;
A
#
# COMPACT_ATOMS: atom_id res chain seq x y z
N PRO A 1 17.96 5.04 -4.08
CA PRO A 1 16.54 5.17 -4.40
C PRO A 1 16.12 6.63 -4.20
N LEU A 2 15.50 7.20 -5.21
CA LEU A 2 15.29 8.65 -5.31
C LEU A 2 14.25 9.13 -4.30
N LEU A 3 13.14 8.41 -4.16
CA LEU A 3 12.06 8.77 -3.24
C LEU A 3 12.47 8.67 -1.77
N ASP A 4 13.26 7.66 -1.43
CA ASP A 4 13.82 7.52 -0.09
C ASP A 4 14.74 8.70 0.25
N SER A 5 15.62 9.07 -0.69
CA SER A 5 16.50 10.24 -0.55
C SER A 5 15.73 11.55 -0.41
N ILE A 6 14.65 11.74 -1.17
CA ILE A 6 13.74 12.90 -1.05
C ILE A 6 13.06 12.90 0.33
N GLY A 7 12.58 11.75 0.79
CA GLY A 7 11.97 11.60 2.12
C GLY A 7 12.93 11.99 3.24
N VAL A 8 14.16 11.48 3.21
CA VAL A 8 15.21 11.81 4.17
C VAL A 8 15.54 13.32 4.12
N TYR A 9 15.65 13.89 2.92
CA TYR A 9 15.91 15.32 2.75
C TYR A 9 14.78 16.18 3.33
N LEU A 10 13.52 15.83 3.08
CA LEU A 10 12.36 16.55 3.62
C LEU A 10 12.33 16.50 5.15
N ILE A 11 12.55 15.32 5.73
CA ILE A 11 12.58 15.16 7.20
C ILE A 11 13.73 15.97 7.80
N ARG A 12 14.92 15.96 7.19
CA ARG A 12 16.06 16.74 7.62
C ARG A 12 15.74 18.24 7.63
N ARG A 13 14.99 18.72 6.65
CA ARG A 13 14.60 20.13 6.54
C ARG A 13 13.51 20.50 7.53
N LEU A 14 12.56 19.60 7.79
CA LEU A 14 11.46 19.80 8.76
C LEU A 14 11.95 19.72 10.22
N ALA A 15 12.93 18.88 10.53
CA ALA A 15 13.47 18.71 11.87
C ALA A 15 14.35 19.90 12.34
N TRP A 16 14.41 21.00 11.58
CA TRP A 16 15.10 22.26 11.90
C TRP A 16 16.57 22.13 12.32
N ASN A 17 17.20 21.02 12.01
CA ASN A 17 18.61 20.86 12.32
C ASN A 17 19.42 20.62 11.03
N PRO A 18 19.99 21.68 10.41
CA PRO A 18 20.75 21.57 9.17
C PRO A 18 22.05 20.75 9.31
N GLN A 19 22.50 20.53 10.55
CA GLN A 19 23.64 19.67 10.88
C GLN A 19 23.18 18.27 11.37
N GLY A 20 21.87 18.00 11.35
CA GLY A 20 21.28 16.73 11.81
C GLY A 20 21.83 15.54 11.05
N ASP A 21 22.16 14.51 11.80
CA ASP A 21 22.69 13.25 11.32
C ASP A 21 21.70 12.61 10.30
N ILE A 22 22.21 12.31 9.11
CA ILE A 22 21.42 11.64 8.04
C ILE A 22 20.86 10.30 8.55
N ALA A 23 21.60 9.63 9.42
CA ALA A 23 21.15 8.38 10.05
C ALA A 23 19.91 8.59 10.92
N PHE A 24 19.84 9.69 11.67
CA PHE A 24 18.66 10.02 12.46
C PHE A 24 17.44 10.32 11.57
N ALA A 25 17.61 11.12 10.50
CA ALA A 25 16.53 11.43 9.59
C ALA A 25 16.00 10.19 8.86
N SER A 26 16.88 9.28 8.42
CA SER A 26 16.47 8.03 7.77
C SER A 26 15.81 7.04 8.75
N GLY A 27 16.29 6.98 9.99
CA GLY A 27 15.65 6.21 11.05
C GLY A 27 14.25 6.74 11.38
N LEU A 28 14.08 8.05 11.47
CA LEU A 28 12.78 8.69 11.71
C LEU A 28 11.81 8.42 10.55
N LEU A 29 12.27 8.52 9.29
CA LEU A 29 11.47 8.16 8.12
C LEU A 29 11.01 6.71 8.20
N SER A 30 11.93 5.80 8.54
CA SER A 30 11.63 4.38 8.67
C SER A 30 10.56 4.09 9.72
N VAL A 31 10.63 4.77 10.88
CA VAL A 31 9.60 4.66 11.95
C VAL A 31 8.25 5.20 11.48
N ILE A 32 8.23 6.38 10.84
CA ILE A 32 6.99 6.98 10.32
C ILE A 32 6.36 6.04 9.29
N CYS A 33 7.13 5.51 8.34
CA CYS A 33 6.63 4.55 7.35
C CYS A 33 6.14 3.26 8.00
N GLY A 34 6.81 2.78 9.05
CA GLY A 34 6.39 1.63 9.82
C GLY A 34 5.04 1.84 10.49
N VAL A 35 4.88 2.96 11.21
CA VAL A 35 3.60 3.31 11.85
C VAL A 35 2.49 3.48 10.82
N ALA A 36 2.75 4.20 9.72
CA ALA A 36 1.79 4.36 8.63
C ALA A 36 1.40 3.01 8.02
N GLY A 37 2.36 2.08 7.88
CA GLY A 37 2.11 0.71 7.40
C GLY A 37 1.17 -0.07 8.32
N VAL A 38 1.37 -0.02 9.64
CA VAL A 38 0.48 -0.68 10.62
C VAL A 38 -0.94 -0.09 10.55
N VAL A 39 -1.06 1.23 10.53
CA VAL A 39 -2.36 1.91 10.43
C VAL A 39 -3.06 1.54 9.12
N LEU A 40 -2.33 1.52 8.00
CA LEU A 40 -2.89 1.19 6.70
C LEU A 40 -3.32 -0.27 6.63
N LEU A 41 -2.54 -1.19 7.21
CA LEU A 41 -2.91 -2.60 7.32
C LEU A 41 -4.20 -2.78 8.13
N ALA A 42 -4.29 -2.15 9.30
CA ALA A 42 -5.50 -2.20 10.11
C ALA A 42 -6.71 -1.64 9.36
N ALA A 43 -6.54 -0.52 8.66
CA ALA A 43 -7.58 0.09 7.83
C ALA A 43 -8.00 -0.80 6.65
N LEU A 44 -7.07 -1.53 6.03
CA LEU A 44 -7.37 -2.51 4.99
C LEU A 44 -8.18 -3.69 5.56
N MET A 45 -7.80 -4.21 6.74
CA MET A 45 -8.52 -5.31 7.39
C MET A 45 -9.96 -4.91 7.77
N LEU A 46 -10.17 -3.68 8.24
CA LEU A 46 -11.52 -3.16 8.52
C LEU A 46 -12.41 -3.09 7.26
N ARG A 47 -11.81 -3.08 6.06
CA ARG A 47 -12.54 -3.03 4.78
C ARG A 47 -12.82 -4.39 4.17
N VAL A 48 -12.19 -5.46 4.67
CA VAL A 48 -12.47 -6.82 4.22
C VAL A 48 -13.93 -7.14 4.50
N ARG A 49 -14.64 -7.58 3.46
CA ARG A 49 -16.01 -8.07 3.56
C ARG A 49 -15.98 -9.58 3.71
N PHE A 50 -16.46 -10.07 4.82
CA PHE A 50 -16.70 -11.48 4.99
C PHE A 50 -18.03 -11.84 4.29
N LYS A 51 -18.09 -13.00 3.65
CA LYS A 51 -19.35 -13.47 3.05
C LYS A 51 -20.32 -13.81 4.19
N LEU A 52 -21.40 -13.06 4.30
CA LEU A 52 -22.53 -13.37 5.15
C LEU A 52 -23.40 -14.45 4.49
N HIS A 53 -23.95 -15.32 5.28
CA HIS A 53 -24.91 -16.33 4.82
C HIS A 53 -26.26 -15.67 4.55
N ASP A 54 -26.73 -14.81 5.44
CA ASP A 54 -27.91 -13.97 5.27
C ASP A 54 -27.58 -12.47 5.53
N PRO A 55 -27.53 -11.62 4.48
CA PRO A 55 -27.23 -10.19 4.63
C PRO A 55 -28.35 -9.39 5.33
N HIS A 56 -29.52 -9.99 5.57
CA HIS A 56 -30.65 -9.33 6.24
C HIS A 56 -30.74 -9.70 7.73
N ASP A 57 -29.92 -10.65 8.21
CA ASP A 57 -29.87 -11.02 9.61
C ASP A 57 -29.03 -9.97 10.40
N PRO A 58 -29.63 -9.21 11.35
CA PRO A 58 -28.94 -8.23 12.15
C PRO A 58 -27.84 -8.82 13.03
N ASP A 59 -27.97 -10.08 13.45
CA ASP A 59 -26.96 -10.77 14.26
C ASP A 59 -25.74 -11.15 13.42
N GLU A 60 -25.92 -11.58 12.17
CA GLU A 60 -24.81 -11.81 11.24
C GLU A 60 -24.07 -10.54 10.91
N MET A 61 -24.79 -9.43 10.67
CA MET A 61 -24.18 -8.13 10.40
C MET A 61 -23.34 -7.63 11.58
N LYS A 62 -23.80 -7.84 12.83
CA LYS A 62 -23.05 -7.52 14.03
C LYS A 62 -21.80 -8.38 14.19
N ARG A 63 -21.92 -9.69 13.92
CA ARG A 63 -20.77 -10.63 13.90
C ARG A 63 -19.74 -10.25 12.84
N GLU A 64 -20.17 -9.84 11.64
CA GLU A 64 -19.25 -9.35 10.61
C GLU A 64 -18.48 -8.12 11.08
N GLY A 65 -19.17 -7.15 11.71
CA GLY A 65 -18.53 -5.97 12.28
C GLY A 65 -17.46 -6.34 13.33
N GLN A 66 -17.79 -7.24 14.23
CA GLN A 66 -16.85 -7.75 15.24
C GLN A 66 -15.67 -8.48 14.61
N ALA A 67 -15.92 -9.33 13.60
CA ALA A 67 -14.87 -10.05 12.88
C ALA A 67 -13.89 -9.10 12.17
N ARG A 68 -14.38 -8.01 11.57
CA ARG A 68 -13.54 -6.97 10.96
C ARG A 68 -12.63 -6.29 11.98
N VAL A 69 -13.21 -5.87 13.12
CA VAL A 69 -12.43 -5.23 14.20
C VAL A 69 -11.40 -6.20 14.76
N LEU A 70 -11.79 -7.44 15.04
CA LEU A 70 -10.88 -8.46 15.55
C LEU A 70 -9.74 -8.73 14.56
N SER A 71 -10.06 -8.85 13.27
CA SER A 71 -9.05 -9.06 12.22
C SER A 71 -8.08 -7.88 12.13
N ALA A 72 -8.58 -6.64 12.22
CA ALA A 72 -7.74 -5.45 12.19
C ALA A 72 -6.80 -5.38 13.40
N VAL A 73 -7.32 -5.65 14.60
CA VAL A 73 -6.53 -5.68 15.83
C VAL A 73 -5.48 -6.80 15.76
N THR A 74 -5.88 -8.01 15.38
CA THR A 74 -4.97 -9.16 15.28
C THR A 74 -3.86 -8.89 14.25
N ALA A 75 -4.19 -8.36 13.06
CA ALA A 75 -3.20 -8.04 12.03
C ALA A 75 -2.23 -6.94 12.51
N GLY A 76 -2.75 -5.89 13.17
CA GLY A 76 -1.93 -4.83 13.75
C GLY A 76 -0.99 -5.36 14.83
N LEU A 77 -1.50 -6.15 15.76
CA LEU A 77 -0.69 -6.78 16.82
C LEU A 77 0.35 -7.74 16.23
N PHE A 78 -0.05 -8.58 15.26
CA PHE A 78 0.90 -9.48 14.59
C PHE A 78 2.06 -8.71 13.97
N MET A 79 1.77 -7.59 13.29
CA MET A 79 2.82 -6.75 12.70
C MET A 79 3.68 -6.08 13.78
N LEU A 80 3.08 -5.59 14.87
CA LEU A 80 3.79 -4.98 16.00
C LEU A 80 4.68 -5.96 16.75
N PHE A 81 4.29 -7.22 16.88
CA PHE A 81 5.09 -8.25 17.54
C PHE A 81 6.05 -8.99 16.59
N ASN A 82 6.06 -8.65 15.30
CA ASN A 82 6.94 -9.26 14.32
C ASN A 82 8.37 -8.68 14.44
N ILE A 83 9.31 -9.50 14.92
CA ILE A 83 10.70 -9.08 15.10
C ILE A 83 11.36 -8.56 13.81
N PRO A 84 11.21 -9.23 12.63
CA PRO A 84 11.69 -8.71 11.36
C PRO A 84 11.16 -7.31 11.03
N PHE A 85 9.91 -7.02 11.35
CA PHE A 85 9.33 -5.68 11.14
C PHE A 85 10.07 -4.63 11.98
N TRP A 86 10.32 -4.89 13.26
CA TRP A 86 11.05 -3.98 14.14
C TRP A 86 12.50 -3.78 13.70
N VAL A 87 13.17 -4.84 13.26
CA VAL A 87 14.53 -4.74 12.72
C VAL A 87 14.58 -3.81 11.51
N LEU A 88 13.58 -3.88 10.63
CA LEU A 88 13.48 -2.99 9.47
C LEU A 88 13.08 -1.57 9.88
N ALA A 89 12.17 -1.41 10.84
CA ALA A 89 11.65 -0.12 11.27
C ALA A 89 12.67 0.70 12.09
N THR A 90 13.57 0.04 12.80
CA THR A 90 14.58 0.71 13.64
C THR A 90 15.91 0.92 12.93
N ARG A 91 16.17 0.21 11.84
CA ARG A 91 17.36 0.43 11.02
C ARG A 91 17.06 1.46 9.94
N SER A 92 18.07 2.27 9.59
CA SER A 92 18.03 3.24 8.48
C SER A 92 17.98 2.54 7.11
N LEU A 93 17.10 1.55 6.96
CA LEU A 93 16.94 0.77 5.75
C LEU A 93 15.62 1.13 5.06
N PRO A 94 15.56 1.21 3.73
CA PRO A 94 14.35 1.58 2.99
C PRO A 94 13.22 0.53 3.05
N GLY A 95 13.41 -0.58 3.76
CA GLY A 95 12.47 -1.71 3.77
C GLY A 95 11.05 -1.37 4.24
N THR A 96 10.91 -0.51 5.26
CA THR A 96 9.58 -0.06 5.73
C THR A 96 8.89 0.87 4.75
N PHE A 97 9.64 1.70 4.05
CA PHE A 97 9.14 2.54 2.98
C PHE A 97 8.60 1.70 1.81
N HIS A 98 9.36 0.68 1.39
CA HIS A 98 8.92 -0.25 0.34
C HIS A 98 7.65 -1.02 0.73
N LEU A 99 7.58 -1.47 2.00
CA LEU A 99 6.40 -2.12 2.52
C LEU A 99 5.18 -1.18 2.51
N LEU A 100 5.37 0.08 2.93
CA LEU A 100 4.32 1.09 2.88
C LEU A 100 3.84 1.32 1.45
N MET A 101 4.75 1.46 0.47
CA MET A 101 4.38 1.60 -0.95
C MET A 101 3.53 0.42 -1.44
N LEU A 102 3.92 -0.80 -1.09
CA LEU A 102 3.15 -2.00 -1.45
C LEU A 102 1.75 -1.96 -0.82
N MET A 103 1.63 -1.56 0.44
CA MET A 103 0.33 -1.44 1.12
C MET A 103 -0.54 -0.34 0.52
N VAL A 104 0.04 0.79 0.09
CA VAL A 104 -0.68 1.84 -0.64
C VAL A 104 -1.18 1.31 -1.99
N ALA A 105 -0.39 0.49 -2.69
CA ALA A 105 -0.83 -0.16 -3.93
C ALA A 105 -2.05 -1.09 -3.68
N VAL A 106 -1.99 -1.91 -2.64
CA VAL A 106 -3.13 -2.76 -2.22
C VAL A 106 -4.35 -1.90 -1.83
N TRP A 107 -4.12 -0.75 -1.18
CA TRP A 107 -5.19 0.19 -0.87
C TRP A 107 -5.87 0.76 -2.12
N PHE A 108 -5.10 1.23 -3.11
CA PHE A 108 -5.66 1.74 -4.36
C PHE A 108 -6.43 0.66 -5.11
N PHE A 109 -5.91 -0.56 -5.14
CA PHE A 109 -6.62 -1.70 -5.73
C PHE A 109 -7.93 -2.02 -4.98
N SER A 110 -7.92 -2.01 -3.65
CA SER A 110 -9.11 -2.21 -2.82
C SER A 110 -10.15 -1.11 -3.04
N GLU A 111 -9.71 0.16 -3.16
CA GLU A 111 -10.60 1.28 -3.46
C GLU A 111 -11.21 1.18 -4.86
N TYR A 112 -10.43 0.73 -5.83
CA TYR A 112 -10.99 0.43 -7.15
C TYR A 112 -12.05 -0.68 -7.07
N GLN A 113 -11.75 -1.77 -6.36
CA GLN A 113 -12.73 -2.85 -6.18
C GLN A 113 -14.01 -2.39 -5.48
N ARG A 114 -13.92 -1.41 -4.59
CA ARG A 114 -15.06 -0.87 -3.84
C ARG A 114 -15.89 0.12 -4.65
N THR A 115 -15.22 1.08 -5.31
CA THR A 115 -15.86 2.26 -5.92
C THR A 115 -16.08 2.16 -7.42
N GLY A 116 -15.32 1.30 -8.13
CA GLY A 116 -15.32 1.21 -9.60
C GLY A 116 -14.64 2.38 -10.30
N LYS A 117 -14.18 3.40 -9.57
CA LYS A 117 -13.59 4.58 -10.19
C LYS A 117 -12.23 4.26 -10.82
N THR A 118 -12.13 4.46 -12.14
CA THR A 118 -10.90 4.20 -12.92
C THR A 118 -9.70 5.03 -12.47
N GLY A 119 -9.94 6.17 -11.81
CA GLY A 119 -8.89 7.01 -11.22
C GLY A 119 -7.97 6.24 -10.26
N TRP A 120 -8.52 5.30 -9.49
CA TRP A 120 -7.72 4.46 -8.59
C TRP A 120 -6.78 3.52 -9.33
N LEU A 121 -7.21 2.99 -10.50
CA LEU A 121 -6.33 2.18 -11.36
C LEU A 121 -5.20 3.03 -11.96
N TYR A 122 -5.48 4.28 -12.30
CA TYR A 122 -4.46 5.19 -12.81
C TYR A 122 -3.42 5.53 -11.73
N SER A 123 -3.87 5.81 -10.51
CA SER A 123 -2.99 6.02 -9.36
C SER A 123 -2.17 4.77 -9.04
N LEU A 124 -2.80 3.59 -9.13
CA LEU A 124 -2.12 2.30 -8.96
C LEU A 124 -1.03 2.11 -10.03
N GLY A 125 -1.34 2.37 -11.30
CA GLY A 125 -0.39 2.26 -12.41
C GLY A 125 0.83 3.16 -12.20
N LEU A 126 0.60 4.44 -11.88
CA LEU A 126 1.68 5.39 -11.60
C LEU A 126 2.56 4.93 -10.43
N LEU A 127 1.94 4.57 -9.30
CA LEU A 127 2.64 4.08 -8.12
C LEU A 127 3.43 2.80 -8.42
N TRP A 128 2.85 1.91 -9.24
CA TRP A 128 3.50 0.66 -9.63
C TRP A 128 4.75 0.90 -10.47
N GLY A 129 4.68 1.85 -11.43
CA GLY A 129 5.83 2.23 -12.24
C GLY A 129 6.98 2.78 -11.40
N VAL A 130 6.68 3.70 -10.49
CA VAL A 130 7.66 4.22 -9.52
C VAL A 130 8.19 3.10 -8.62
N GLY A 131 7.31 2.18 -8.17
CA GLY A 131 7.69 1.05 -7.33
C GLY A 131 8.68 0.10 -8.01
N ILE A 132 8.55 -0.15 -9.32
CA ILE A 132 9.46 -1.01 -10.08
C ILE A 132 10.89 -0.44 -10.08
N THR A 133 11.05 0.88 -10.21
CA THR A 133 12.37 1.54 -10.22
C THR A 133 13.04 1.53 -8.86
N GLU A 134 12.25 1.67 -7.81
CA GLU A 134 12.76 1.73 -6.44
C GLU A 134 13.00 0.34 -5.83
N PHE A 135 12.17 -0.65 -6.21
CA PHE A 135 12.15 -1.91 -5.50
C PHE A 135 11.83 -3.12 -6.41
N PRO A 136 12.79 -4.08 -6.56
CA PRO A 136 12.62 -5.24 -7.45
C PRO A 136 11.39 -6.09 -7.17
N THR A 137 10.88 -6.08 -5.93
CA THR A 137 9.69 -6.84 -5.55
C THR A 137 8.46 -6.45 -6.37
N PHE A 138 8.32 -5.16 -6.74
CA PHE A 138 7.23 -4.72 -7.61
C PHE A 138 7.32 -5.39 -8.99
N LEU A 139 8.51 -5.57 -9.52
CA LEU A 139 8.71 -6.27 -10.79
C LEU A 139 8.26 -7.74 -10.68
N ILE A 140 8.64 -8.43 -9.60
CA ILE A 140 8.28 -9.84 -9.36
C ILE A 140 6.75 -9.99 -9.22
N PHE A 141 6.09 -9.05 -8.54
CA PHE A 141 4.64 -9.08 -8.35
C PHE A 141 3.84 -8.52 -9.54
N THR A 142 4.49 -7.94 -10.55
CA THR A 142 3.80 -7.37 -11.72
C THR A 142 2.86 -8.37 -12.42
N PRO A 143 3.24 -9.61 -12.72
CA PRO A 143 2.32 -10.56 -13.35
C PRO A 143 1.06 -10.81 -12.51
N LEU A 144 1.24 -10.96 -11.20
CA LEU A 144 0.12 -11.16 -10.27
C LEU A 144 -0.80 -9.91 -10.23
N ALA A 145 -0.22 -8.72 -10.16
CA ALA A 145 -0.98 -7.47 -10.16
C ALA A 145 -1.82 -7.30 -11.42
N VAL A 146 -1.23 -7.58 -12.60
CA VAL A 146 -1.96 -7.53 -13.89
C VAL A 146 -3.13 -8.51 -13.89
N VAL A 147 -2.90 -9.76 -13.47
CA VAL A 147 -3.97 -10.76 -13.39
C VAL A 147 -5.09 -10.31 -12.44
N LEU A 148 -4.76 -9.77 -11.27
CA LEU A 148 -5.74 -9.29 -10.30
C LEU A 148 -6.55 -8.11 -10.84
N VAL A 149 -5.89 -7.14 -11.52
CA VAL A 149 -6.57 -5.98 -12.13
C VAL A 149 -7.51 -6.43 -13.24
N VAL A 150 -7.04 -7.28 -14.17
CA VAL A 150 -7.87 -7.81 -15.25
C VAL A 150 -9.06 -8.60 -14.70
N ARG A 151 -8.83 -9.47 -13.72
CA ARG A 151 -9.91 -10.23 -13.06
C ARG A 151 -10.94 -9.29 -12.41
N ALA A 152 -10.49 -8.24 -11.72
CA ALA A 152 -11.38 -7.27 -11.08
C ALA A 152 -12.22 -6.51 -12.13
N MET A 153 -11.64 -6.14 -13.26
CA MET A 153 -12.35 -5.51 -14.38
C MET A 153 -13.39 -6.45 -15.00
N LEU A 154 -13.03 -7.71 -15.21
CA LEU A 154 -13.95 -8.74 -15.74
C LEU A 154 -15.11 -9.00 -14.80
N GLN A 155 -14.87 -9.10 -13.49
CA GLN A 155 -15.91 -9.30 -12.48
C GLN A 155 -16.95 -8.18 -12.42
N ARG A 156 -16.53 -6.95 -12.83
CA ARG A 156 -17.42 -5.79 -12.89
C ARG A 156 -18.13 -5.61 -14.23
N ALA A 157 -17.85 -6.46 -15.21
CA ALA A 157 -18.29 -6.29 -16.60
C ALA A 157 -17.89 -4.92 -17.20
N GLU A 158 -16.88 -4.27 -16.63
CA GLU A 158 -16.36 -2.95 -17.04
C GLU A 158 -15.01 -3.07 -17.77
N PHE A 159 -14.74 -4.24 -18.38
CA PHE A 159 -13.48 -4.43 -19.10
C PHE A 159 -13.39 -3.44 -20.25
N SER A 160 -12.38 -2.58 -20.19
CA SER A 160 -12.14 -1.54 -21.19
C SER A 160 -10.65 -1.47 -21.52
N TRP A 161 -10.31 -1.82 -22.76
CA TRP A 161 -8.96 -1.69 -23.29
C TRP A 161 -8.35 -0.29 -23.11
N PRO A 162 -9.10 0.81 -23.37
CA PRO A 162 -8.57 2.15 -23.16
C PRO A 162 -8.16 2.45 -21.73
N VAL A 163 -8.87 1.89 -20.74
CA VAL A 163 -8.51 2.07 -19.31
C VAL A 163 -7.23 1.32 -18.98
N LEU A 164 -7.09 0.09 -19.48
CA LEU A 164 -5.90 -0.72 -19.26
C LEU A 164 -4.66 -0.09 -19.92
N ILE A 165 -4.80 0.40 -21.17
CA ILE A 165 -3.73 1.09 -21.89
C ILE A 165 -3.31 2.36 -21.14
N ARG A 166 -4.26 3.18 -20.68
CA ARG A 166 -3.95 4.40 -19.91
C ARG A 166 -3.26 4.08 -18.58
N ALA A 167 -3.69 3.06 -17.87
CA ALA A 167 -3.02 2.61 -16.65
C ALA A 167 -1.59 2.12 -16.95
N GLY A 168 -1.39 1.38 -18.04
CA GLY A 168 -0.07 0.94 -18.52
C GLY A 168 0.82 2.11 -18.90
N LEU A 169 0.29 3.12 -19.62
CA LEU A 169 1.03 4.34 -19.95
C LEU A 169 1.46 5.11 -18.69
N LEU A 170 0.60 5.20 -17.69
CA LEU A 170 0.95 5.82 -16.41
C LEU A 170 2.03 5.01 -15.66
N THR A 171 2.02 3.69 -15.78
CA THR A 171 3.12 2.86 -15.27
C THR A 171 4.43 3.20 -15.99
N LEU A 172 4.42 3.37 -17.31
CA LEU A 172 5.60 3.81 -18.07
C LEU A 172 6.04 5.23 -17.64
N VAL A 173 5.12 6.16 -17.44
CA VAL A 173 5.44 7.49 -16.89
C VAL A 173 6.12 7.36 -15.53
N GLY A 174 5.59 6.52 -14.64
CA GLY A 174 6.20 6.23 -13.34
C GLY A 174 7.64 5.69 -13.47
N LEU A 175 7.89 4.82 -14.45
CA LEU A 175 9.24 4.32 -14.79
C LEU A 175 10.18 5.43 -15.28
N CYS A 176 9.67 6.42 -16.03
CA CYS A 176 10.45 7.52 -16.58
C CYS A 176 10.75 8.63 -15.58
N LEU A 177 10.11 8.64 -14.41
CA LEU A 177 10.38 9.61 -13.35
C LEU A 177 11.71 9.37 -12.64
N TYR A 178 12.39 8.31 -12.96
CA TYR A 178 13.68 7.92 -12.41
C TYR A 178 14.78 8.02 -13.45
#